data_334c80dcedebbde7c58f4b4443ab2bf7
#
_entry.id   334c80dcedebbde7c58f4b4443ab2bf7
#
_cell.length_a   1.000
_cell.length_b   1.000
_cell.length_c   1.000
_cell.angle_alpha   90.00
_cell.angle_beta   90.00
_cell.angle_gamma   90.00
#
_symmetry.space_group_name_H-M   'P 1'
#
loop_
_entity.id
_entity.type
_entity.pdbx_description
1 polymer ?
#
loop_
_entity_poly.entity_id
_entity_poly.type
_entity_poly.pdbx_seq_one_letter_code
_entity_poly.pdbx_strand_id
1 'polypeptide(L)'
;HGHVDLVLETEDGKTVVVELKTINGFGYKMAIEKGEGPRHNAVLQGSMYARALNADYLVIAYLSLENIAPGRAAKFGLDDIGRFAAEWHLTPDEFFPLAEQEMARIEGIALATEADGPQSVPRRFSHSDPDIPFPAEIDDPSKGLWVDGTSYGKVWQCNYCNHQDQCVKDKASGF
;
A
#
# COMPACT_ATOMS: atom_id res chain seq x y z
N HIS A 1 -5.49 17.66 -2.80
CA HIS A 1 -4.33 17.89 -3.66
C HIS A 1 -3.30 16.81 -3.37
N GLY A 2 -2.72 16.21 -4.42
CA GLY A 2 -1.59 15.29 -4.34
C GLY A 2 -0.39 15.91 -5.05
N HIS A 3 0.80 15.41 -4.73
CA HIS A 3 2.04 15.79 -5.39
C HIS A 3 2.65 14.57 -6.02
N VAL A 4 3.01 14.70 -7.31
CA VAL A 4 3.79 13.69 -8.02
C VAL A 4 5.25 13.82 -7.56
N ASP A 5 5.91 12.70 -7.28
CA ASP A 5 7.31 12.74 -6.84
C ASP A 5 8.23 13.18 -7.98
N LEU A 6 8.04 12.61 -9.19
CA LEU A 6 8.85 12.95 -10.35
C LEU A 6 8.08 12.69 -11.65
N VAL A 7 8.23 13.59 -12.62
CA VAL A 7 7.75 13.42 -13.99
C VAL A 7 8.94 13.58 -14.93
N LEU A 8 9.15 12.62 -15.79
CA LEU A 8 10.23 12.60 -16.77
C LEU A 8 9.65 12.59 -18.18
N GLU A 9 10.41 13.11 -19.12
CA GLU A 9 10.18 12.96 -20.55
C GLU A 9 11.32 12.14 -21.14
N THR A 10 10.99 11.12 -21.91
CA THR A 10 11.98 10.32 -22.63
C THR A 10 12.45 11.03 -23.89
N GLU A 11 13.55 10.58 -24.50
CA GLU A 11 14.09 11.16 -25.74
C GLU A 11 13.09 11.10 -26.91
N ASP A 12 12.17 10.12 -26.90
CA ASP A 12 11.10 9.97 -27.88
C ASP A 12 9.81 10.70 -27.49
N GLY A 13 9.87 11.58 -26.48
CA GLY A 13 8.78 12.48 -26.09
C GLY A 13 7.67 11.83 -25.26
N LYS A 14 7.91 10.66 -24.66
CA LYS A 14 6.94 9.99 -23.78
C LYS A 14 7.03 10.49 -22.35
N THR A 15 5.88 10.58 -21.72
CA THR A 15 5.77 10.99 -20.31
C THR A 15 5.86 9.79 -19.39
N VAL A 16 6.78 9.85 -18.44
CA VAL A 16 6.97 8.85 -17.38
C VAL A 16 6.67 9.47 -16.02
N VAL A 17 5.74 8.91 -15.30
CA VAL A 17 5.50 9.23 -13.88
C VAL A 17 6.29 8.27 -13.02
N VAL A 18 7.04 8.80 -12.05
CA VAL A 18 7.78 8.00 -11.08
C VAL A 18 7.22 8.25 -9.69
N GLU A 19 6.76 7.21 -9.04
CA GLU A 19 6.38 7.20 -7.62
C GLU A 19 7.54 6.61 -6.82
N LEU A 20 8.18 7.45 -6.00
CA LEU A 20 9.38 7.09 -5.25
C LEU A 20 9.01 6.74 -3.79
N LYS A 21 9.42 5.57 -3.33
CA LYS A 21 9.22 5.13 -1.96
C LYS A 21 10.52 4.72 -1.30
N THR A 22 10.68 5.14 -0.05
CA THR A 22 11.75 4.62 0.79
C THR A 22 11.28 3.37 1.50
N ILE A 23 12.16 2.38 1.64
CA ILE A 23 11.88 1.13 2.34
C ILE A 23 12.97 0.82 3.36
N ASN A 24 12.57 0.10 4.42
CA ASN A 24 13.49 -0.49 5.40
C ASN A 24 13.82 -1.95 5.02
N GLY A 25 14.70 -2.59 5.79
CA GLY A 25 15.15 -3.95 5.53
C GLY A 25 14.02 -4.99 5.50
N PHE A 26 12.95 -4.80 6.27
CA PHE A 26 11.78 -5.67 6.21
C PHE A 26 10.99 -5.47 4.91
N GLY A 27 10.75 -4.21 4.52
CA GLY A 27 10.08 -3.90 3.25
C GLY A 27 10.86 -4.45 2.05
N TYR A 28 12.18 -4.34 2.06
CA TYR A 28 13.07 -4.95 1.09
C TYR A 28 12.86 -6.47 1.00
N LYS A 29 12.90 -7.15 2.16
CA LYS A 29 12.71 -8.60 2.22
C LYS A 29 11.40 -9.04 1.57
N MET A 30 10.31 -8.34 1.84
CA MET A 30 9.00 -8.69 1.27
C MET A 30 8.93 -8.38 -0.22
N ALA A 31 9.25 -7.15 -0.60
CA ALA A 31 9.10 -6.71 -1.99
C ALA A 31 10.03 -7.43 -2.96
N ILE A 32 11.27 -7.70 -2.55
CA ILE A 32 12.32 -8.21 -3.43
C ILE A 32 12.63 -9.68 -3.17
N GLU A 33 13.04 -10.05 -1.93
CA GLU A 33 13.45 -11.43 -1.66
C GLU A 33 12.28 -12.41 -1.75
N LYS A 34 11.07 -11.98 -1.40
CA LYS A 34 9.84 -12.77 -1.48
C LYS A 34 9.10 -12.60 -2.80
N GLY A 35 9.51 -11.62 -3.61
CA GLY A 35 8.89 -11.35 -4.90
C GLY A 35 7.47 -10.81 -4.82
N GLU A 36 7.09 -10.18 -3.69
CA GLU A 36 5.76 -9.60 -3.54
C GLU A 36 5.55 -8.34 -4.39
N GLY A 37 6.64 -7.78 -4.91
CA GLY A 37 6.60 -6.55 -5.70
C GLY A 37 6.31 -5.29 -4.88
N PRO A 38 5.88 -4.21 -5.53
CA PRO A 38 5.59 -2.96 -4.87
C PRO A 38 4.29 -3.08 -4.05
N ARG A 39 4.22 -2.33 -2.95
CA ARG A 39 3.00 -2.27 -2.15
C ARG A 39 1.84 -1.72 -2.97
N HIS A 40 0.69 -2.36 -2.84
CA HIS A 40 -0.52 -1.99 -3.57
C HIS A 40 -0.89 -0.49 -3.45
N ASN A 41 -0.73 0.10 -2.27
CA ASN A 41 -1.01 1.54 -2.09
C ASN A 41 -0.06 2.46 -2.87
N ALA A 42 1.21 2.07 -3.06
CA ALA A 42 2.14 2.83 -3.90
C ALA A 42 1.74 2.72 -5.37
N VAL A 43 1.34 1.53 -5.82
CA VAL A 43 0.82 1.32 -7.17
C VAL A 43 -0.44 2.15 -7.41
N LEU A 44 -1.42 2.13 -6.51
CA LEU A 44 -2.63 2.94 -6.63
C LEU A 44 -2.33 4.43 -6.70
N GLN A 45 -1.48 4.94 -5.81
CA GLN A 45 -1.10 6.34 -5.78
C GLN A 45 -0.45 6.76 -7.09
N GLY A 46 0.57 6.02 -7.54
CA GLY A 46 1.25 6.27 -8.80
C GLY A 46 0.31 6.18 -10.00
N SER A 47 -0.61 5.19 -10.00
CA SER A 47 -1.61 5.01 -11.07
C SER A 47 -2.54 6.22 -11.21
N MET A 48 -2.99 6.78 -10.08
CA MET A 48 -3.84 7.98 -10.10
C MET A 48 -3.10 9.18 -10.69
N TYR A 49 -1.82 9.37 -10.35
CA TYR A 49 -1.00 10.45 -10.92
C TYR A 49 -0.71 10.21 -12.40
N ALA A 50 -0.32 9.00 -12.78
CA ALA A 50 -0.04 8.65 -14.17
C ALA A 50 -1.30 8.83 -15.04
N ARG A 51 -2.47 8.44 -14.55
CA ARG A 51 -3.76 8.65 -15.24
C ARG A 51 -4.11 10.12 -15.38
N ALA A 52 -3.92 10.91 -14.31
CA ALA A 52 -4.22 12.35 -14.32
C ALA A 52 -3.32 13.13 -15.30
N LEU A 53 -2.09 12.68 -15.51
CA LEU A 53 -1.13 13.27 -16.44
C LEU A 53 -1.15 12.62 -17.83
N ASN A 54 -2.02 11.64 -18.05
CA ASN A 54 -2.08 10.84 -19.29
C ASN A 54 -0.70 10.30 -19.67
N ALA A 55 0.02 9.75 -18.68
CA ALA A 55 1.39 9.27 -18.86
C ALA A 55 1.45 8.01 -19.72
N ASP A 56 2.57 7.85 -20.45
CA ASP A 56 2.86 6.66 -21.24
C ASP A 56 3.38 5.51 -20.38
N TYR A 57 4.02 5.84 -19.26
CA TYR A 57 4.57 4.86 -18.30
C TYR A 57 4.43 5.32 -16.87
N LEU A 58 4.27 4.35 -15.98
CA LEU A 58 4.39 4.52 -14.54
C LEU A 58 5.55 3.67 -14.04
N VAL A 59 6.43 4.27 -13.25
CA VAL A 59 7.50 3.57 -12.53
C VAL A 59 7.26 3.69 -11.04
N ILE A 60 7.19 2.57 -10.35
CA ILE A 60 7.24 2.52 -8.89
C ILE A 60 8.68 2.22 -8.50
N ALA A 61 9.36 3.16 -7.88
CA ALA A 61 10.76 3.04 -7.51
C ALA A 61 10.92 2.95 -5.98
N TYR A 62 11.63 1.94 -5.51
CA TYR A 62 11.96 1.77 -4.11
C TYR A 62 13.44 2.02 -3.86
N LEU A 63 13.73 2.83 -2.86
CA LEU A 63 15.09 3.11 -2.40
C LEU A 63 15.23 2.67 -0.93
N SER A 64 16.17 1.77 -0.66
CA SER A 64 16.48 1.37 0.70
C SER A 64 17.27 2.47 1.43
N LEU A 65 16.82 2.85 2.62
CA LEU A 65 17.54 3.75 3.51
C LEU A 65 18.57 3.02 4.37
N GLU A 66 18.49 1.70 4.45
CA GLU A 66 19.37 0.86 5.25
C GLU A 66 20.44 0.24 4.36
N ASN A 67 21.63 0.12 4.91
CA ASN A 67 22.69 -0.65 4.29
C ASN A 67 22.32 -2.14 4.29
N ILE A 68 22.49 -2.79 3.15
CA ILE A 68 22.28 -4.22 3.02
C ILE A 68 23.57 -4.92 3.44
N ALA A 69 23.45 -5.90 4.35
CA ALA A 69 24.60 -6.69 4.75
C ALA A 69 25.28 -7.36 3.55
N PRO A 70 26.61 -7.36 3.44
CA PRO A 70 27.34 -7.89 2.28
C PRO A 70 26.93 -9.30 1.88
N GLY A 71 26.71 -10.20 2.84
CA GLY A 71 26.25 -11.56 2.56
C GLY A 71 24.82 -11.66 1.99
N ARG A 72 24.00 -10.61 2.17
CA ARG A 72 22.68 -10.51 1.55
C ARG A 72 22.79 -9.92 0.14
N ALA A 73 23.63 -8.92 -0.04
CA ALA A 73 23.92 -8.33 -1.35
C ALA A 73 24.47 -9.37 -2.34
N ALA A 74 25.40 -10.21 -1.89
CA ALA A 74 26.00 -11.28 -2.69
C ALA A 74 24.98 -12.29 -3.23
N LYS A 75 23.86 -12.53 -2.53
CA LYS A 75 22.77 -13.41 -3.02
C LYS A 75 22.08 -12.87 -4.28
N PHE A 76 22.20 -11.59 -4.55
CA PHE A 76 21.64 -10.91 -5.72
C PHE A 76 22.70 -10.53 -6.74
N GLY A 77 23.91 -11.05 -6.61
CA GLY A 77 25.03 -10.73 -7.50
C GLY A 77 25.50 -9.27 -7.38
N LEU A 78 25.23 -8.65 -6.24
CA LEU A 78 25.61 -7.27 -5.97
C LEU A 78 26.85 -7.27 -5.08
N ASP A 79 27.98 -6.86 -5.64
CA ASP A 79 29.20 -6.68 -4.89
C ASP A 79 29.15 -5.34 -4.13
N ASP A 80 29.20 -5.40 -2.82
CA ASP A 80 29.51 -4.30 -1.90
C ASP A 80 28.64 -3.02 -2.02
N ILE A 81 27.35 -3.16 -2.31
CA ILE A 81 26.44 -2.02 -2.35
C ILE A 81 25.80 -1.80 -0.98
N GLY A 82 26.11 -0.66 -0.35
CA GLY A 82 25.54 -0.28 0.93
C GLY A 82 24.05 0.00 0.91
N ARG A 83 23.45 0.25 -0.27
CA ARG A 83 22.02 0.55 -0.45
C ARG A 83 21.46 -0.14 -1.67
N PHE A 84 20.18 -0.40 -1.64
CA PHE A 84 19.46 -1.08 -2.71
C PHE A 84 18.38 -0.19 -3.32
N ALA A 85 18.18 -0.32 -4.62
CA ALA A 85 17.06 0.25 -5.35
C ALA A 85 16.39 -0.85 -6.18
N ALA A 86 15.09 -0.77 -6.31
CA ALA A 86 14.30 -1.61 -7.21
C ALA A 86 13.21 -0.78 -7.87
N GLU A 87 12.83 -1.18 -9.07
CA GLU A 87 11.78 -0.51 -9.81
C GLU A 87 10.86 -1.51 -10.50
N TRP A 88 9.62 -1.10 -10.69
CA TRP A 88 8.59 -1.81 -11.44
C TRP A 88 7.96 -0.84 -12.44
N HIS A 89 7.87 -1.28 -13.66
CA HIS A 89 7.34 -0.51 -14.76
C HIS A 89 5.95 -1.00 -15.10
N LEU A 90 4.99 -0.08 -15.20
CA LEU A 90 3.61 -0.37 -15.56
C LEU A 90 3.25 0.42 -16.82
N THR A 91 2.52 -0.26 -17.69
CA THR A 91 1.94 0.31 -18.91
C THR A 91 0.56 0.92 -18.65
N PRO A 92 0.03 1.75 -19.56
CA PRO A 92 -1.32 2.29 -19.43
C PRO A 92 -2.41 1.22 -19.23
N ASP A 93 -2.29 0.08 -19.90
CA ASP A 93 -3.24 -1.04 -19.77
C ASP A 93 -3.24 -1.63 -18.35
N GLU A 94 -2.14 -1.51 -17.61
CA GLU A 94 -2.02 -2.00 -16.25
C GLU A 94 -2.47 -0.96 -15.22
N PHE A 95 -2.10 0.32 -15.38
CA PHE A 95 -2.36 1.31 -14.34
C PHE A 95 -3.66 2.11 -14.53
N PHE A 96 -4.19 2.29 -15.75
CA PHE A 96 -5.45 3.00 -15.96
C PHE A 96 -6.64 2.33 -15.27
N PRO A 97 -6.86 1.02 -15.38
CA PRO A 97 -7.95 0.35 -14.68
C PRO A 97 -7.86 0.49 -13.16
N LEU A 98 -6.65 0.45 -12.59
CA LEU A 98 -6.43 0.64 -11.16
C LEU A 98 -6.79 2.06 -10.72
N ALA A 99 -6.36 3.06 -11.50
CA ALA A 99 -6.69 4.46 -11.22
C ALA A 99 -8.21 4.71 -11.29
N GLU A 100 -8.88 4.23 -12.33
CA GLU A 100 -10.32 4.40 -12.53
C GLU A 100 -11.13 3.73 -11.42
N GLN A 101 -10.75 2.53 -11.02
CA GLN A 101 -11.38 1.83 -9.91
C GLN A 101 -11.23 2.60 -8.58
N GLU A 102 -10.02 3.10 -8.29
CA GLU A 102 -9.78 3.85 -7.05
C GLU A 102 -10.48 5.21 -7.07
N MET A 103 -10.51 5.90 -8.20
CA MET A 103 -11.25 7.15 -8.35
C MET A 103 -12.75 6.95 -8.14
N ALA A 104 -13.34 5.93 -8.76
CA ALA A 104 -14.75 5.59 -8.57
C ALA A 104 -15.07 5.23 -7.10
N ARG A 105 -14.14 4.53 -6.44
CA ARG A 105 -14.26 4.22 -5.00
C ARG A 105 -14.25 5.49 -4.15
N ILE A 106 -13.34 6.43 -4.42
CA ILE A 106 -13.23 7.71 -3.68
C ILE A 106 -14.48 8.56 -3.91
N GLU A 107 -14.97 8.64 -5.16
CA GLU A 107 -16.19 9.35 -5.49
C GLU A 107 -17.40 8.74 -4.78
N GLY A 108 -17.53 7.42 -4.79
CA GLY A 108 -18.57 6.71 -4.04
C GLY A 108 -18.54 7.01 -2.53
N ILE A 109 -17.35 7.09 -1.94
CA ILE A 109 -17.18 7.51 -0.55
C ILE A 109 -17.66 8.93 -0.32
N ALA A 110 -17.29 9.86 -1.20
CA ALA A 110 -17.70 11.25 -1.09
C ALA A 110 -19.23 11.40 -1.17
N LEU A 111 -19.85 10.75 -2.15
CA LEU A 111 -21.31 10.76 -2.33
C LEU A 111 -22.05 10.13 -1.15
N ALA A 112 -21.57 8.99 -0.64
CA ALA A 112 -22.17 8.34 0.53
C ALA A 112 -22.03 9.22 1.78
N THR A 113 -20.87 9.87 1.96
CA THR A 113 -20.66 10.78 3.08
C THR A 113 -21.58 12.00 3.03
N GLU A 114 -21.81 12.56 1.85
CA GLU A 114 -22.75 13.68 1.65
C GLU A 114 -24.20 13.27 1.91
N ALA A 115 -24.61 12.08 1.46
CA ALA A 115 -25.99 11.64 1.59
C ALA A 115 -26.36 11.19 3.00
N ASP A 116 -25.53 10.35 3.61
CA ASP A 116 -25.86 9.61 4.83
C ASP A 116 -24.86 9.83 5.98
N GLY A 117 -23.85 10.66 5.77
CA GLY A 117 -22.80 10.95 6.72
C GLY A 117 -21.65 9.91 6.70
N PRO A 118 -20.56 10.18 7.45
CA PRO A 118 -19.34 9.36 7.40
C PRO A 118 -19.52 7.92 7.88
N GLN A 119 -20.57 7.61 8.63
CA GLN A 119 -20.90 6.26 9.09
C GLN A 119 -21.37 5.33 7.97
N SER A 120 -21.84 5.87 6.84
CA SER A 120 -22.28 5.08 5.67
C SER A 120 -21.13 4.57 4.81
N VAL A 121 -19.92 5.06 5.05
CA VAL A 121 -18.76 4.73 4.21
C VAL A 121 -18.29 3.30 4.50
N PRO A 122 -18.23 2.43 3.48
CA PRO A 122 -17.69 1.09 3.64
C PRO A 122 -16.24 1.12 4.13
N ARG A 123 -15.93 0.31 5.12
CA ARG A 123 -14.55 0.20 5.61
C ARG A 123 -13.67 -0.48 4.56
N ARG A 124 -12.53 0.13 4.27
CA ARG A 124 -11.55 -0.46 3.37
C ARG A 124 -10.88 -1.70 3.99
N PHE A 125 -10.67 -1.63 5.31
CA PHE A 125 -10.08 -2.71 6.09
C PHE A 125 -11.06 -3.08 7.19
N SER A 126 -11.73 -4.20 7.02
CA SER A 126 -12.60 -4.78 8.05
C SER A 126 -12.23 -6.25 8.21
N HIS A 127 -12.44 -6.79 9.40
CA HIS A 127 -12.46 -8.22 9.55
C HIS A 127 -13.70 -8.77 8.85
N SER A 128 -13.48 -9.61 7.86
CA SER A 128 -14.56 -10.35 7.20
C SER A 128 -15.10 -11.49 8.09
N ASP A 129 -14.34 -11.86 9.11
CA ASP A 129 -14.69 -12.92 10.05
C ASP A 129 -15.16 -12.28 11.37
N PRO A 130 -16.46 -12.44 11.74
CA PRO A 130 -17.00 -11.88 12.97
C PRO A 130 -16.40 -12.50 14.25
N ASP A 131 -15.82 -13.70 14.15
CA ASP A 131 -15.24 -14.41 15.28
C ASP A 131 -13.79 -13.99 15.58
N ILE A 132 -13.16 -13.23 14.69
CA ILE A 132 -11.82 -12.70 14.93
C ILE A 132 -11.91 -11.40 15.73
N PRO A 133 -11.33 -11.33 16.95
CA PRO A 133 -11.38 -10.13 17.76
C PRO A 133 -10.56 -9.00 17.11
N PHE A 134 -10.98 -7.75 17.29
CA PHE A 134 -10.17 -6.59 16.91
C PHE A 134 -8.96 -6.45 17.86
N PRO A 135 -7.88 -5.78 17.44
CA PRO A 135 -6.72 -5.54 18.31
C PRO A 135 -7.06 -4.95 19.68
N ALA A 136 -8.05 -4.04 19.72
CA ALA A 136 -8.52 -3.44 20.97
C ALA A 136 -9.28 -4.40 21.90
N GLU A 137 -9.70 -5.57 21.41
CA GLU A 137 -10.38 -6.62 22.17
C GLU A 137 -9.40 -7.66 22.75
N ILE A 138 -8.09 -7.51 22.47
CA ILE A 138 -7.07 -8.47 22.90
C ILE A 138 -6.45 -8.00 24.21
N ASP A 139 -6.60 -8.79 25.26
CA ASP A 139 -6.08 -8.48 26.60
C ASP A 139 -4.56 -8.38 26.68
N ASP A 140 -3.85 -9.04 25.78
CA ASP A 140 -2.40 -9.05 25.77
C ASP A 140 -1.84 -8.85 24.34
N PRO A 141 -1.65 -7.58 23.93
CA PRO A 141 -1.10 -7.25 22.62
C PRO A 141 0.31 -7.82 22.38
N SER A 142 1.05 -8.20 23.42
CA SER A 142 2.40 -8.76 23.31
C SER A 142 2.42 -10.20 22.78
N LYS A 143 1.32 -10.92 22.88
CA LYS A 143 1.18 -12.31 22.39
C LYS A 143 1.02 -12.43 20.89
N GLY A 144 1.06 -11.32 20.21
CA GLY A 144 0.88 -11.26 18.77
C GLY A 144 -0.58 -11.49 18.37
N LEU A 145 -0.92 -10.90 17.29
CA LEU A 145 -2.29 -10.87 16.78
C LEU A 145 -2.60 -12.14 15.94
N TRP A 146 -2.21 -13.29 16.42
CA TRP A 146 -2.47 -14.58 15.80
C TRP A 146 -3.56 -15.29 16.57
N VAL A 147 -4.70 -15.50 15.95
CA VAL A 147 -5.78 -16.35 16.45
C VAL A 147 -5.91 -17.52 15.47
N ASP A 148 -5.68 -18.73 15.96
CA ASP A 148 -5.82 -20.00 15.21
C ASP A 148 -5.18 -20.04 13.83
N GLY A 149 -3.96 -19.50 13.70
CA GLY A 149 -3.23 -19.45 12.44
C GLY A 149 -3.78 -18.42 11.44
N THR A 150 -4.86 -17.74 11.77
CA THR A 150 -5.39 -16.63 10.98
C THR A 150 -4.75 -15.35 11.49
N SER A 151 -3.85 -14.80 10.70
CA SER A 151 -3.11 -13.64 11.14
C SER A 151 -3.95 -12.38 11.01
N TYR A 152 -3.95 -11.56 12.02
CA TYR A 152 -4.19 -10.13 11.91
C TYR A 152 -3.28 -9.48 10.85
N GLY A 153 -2.29 -10.21 10.36
CA GLY A 153 -1.43 -9.81 9.28
C GLY A 153 -2.17 -9.43 7.99
N LYS A 154 -3.37 -9.93 7.77
CA LYS A 154 -4.21 -9.50 6.64
C LYS A 154 -4.79 -8.09 6.83
N VAL A 155 -4.87 -7.61 8.06
CA VAL A 155 -5.39 -6.28 8.41
C VAL A 155 -4.47 -5.58 9.41
N TRP A 156 -3.16 -5.71 9.21
CA TRP A 156 -2.14 -5.10 10.07
C TRP A 156 -2.32 -3.59 10.25
N GLN A 157 -3.00 -2.93 9.33
CA GLN A 157 -3.35 -1.51 9.41
C GLN A 157 -4.21 -1.21 10.63
N CYS A 158 -5.03 -2.16 11.07
CA CYS A 158 -5.84 -2.00 12.27
C CYS A 158 -4.98 -1.85 13.53
N ASN A 159 -3.79 -2.46 13.57
CA ASN A 159 -2.88 -2.37 14.71
C ASN A 159 -2.34 -0.96 14.96
N TYR A 160 -2.38 -0.12 13.94
CA TYR A 160 -1.88 1.26 13.98
C TYR A 160 -3.00 2.28 13.75
N CYS A 161 -4.26 1.83 13.78
CA CYS A 161 -5.42 2.68 13.53
C CYS A 161 -5.84 3.40 14.81
N ASN A 162 -5.88 4.72 14.79
CA ASN A 162 -6.35 5.53 15.91
C ASN A 162 -7.87 5.43 16.16
N HIS A 163 -8.60 4.69 15.31
CA HIS A 163 -10.06 4.52 15.39
C HIS A 163 -10.47 3.08 15.78
N GLN A 164 -9.56 2.29 16.37
CA GLN A 164 -9.84 0.91 16.77
C GLN A 164 -11.06 0.82 17.69
N ASP A 165 -11.11 1.68 18.72
CA ASP A 165 -12.23 1.69 19.69
C ASP A 165 -13.57 1.96 19.01
N GLN A 166 -13.61 2.81 18.00
CA GLN A 166 -14.82 3.05 17.23
C GLN A 166 -15.20 1.84 16.40
N CYS A 167 -14.20 1.17 15.79
CA CYS A 167 -14.45 -0.07 15.04
C CYS A 167 -15.05 -1.17 15.91
N VAL A 168 -14.57 -1.32 17.16
CA VAL A 168 -15.13 -2.30 18.12
C VAL A 168 -16.60 -1.98 18.44
N LYS A 169 -16.90 -0.71 18.72
CA LYS A 169 -18.28 -0.26 18.99
C LYS A 169 -19.20 -0.51 17.81
N ASP A 170 -18.75 -0.20 16.60
CA ASP A 170 -19.56 -0.38 15.41
C ASP A 170 -19.79 -1.87 15.09
N LYS A 171 -18.77 -2.73 15.29
CA LYS A 171 -18.93 -4.18 15.20
C LYS A 171 -19.99 -4.70 16.19
N ALA A 172 -19.93 -4.24 17.44
CA ALA A 172 -20.91 -4.61 18.45
C ALA A 172 -22.34 -4.13 18.13
N SER A 173 -22.47 -3.09 17.29
CA SER A 173 -23.73 -2.53 16.81
C SER A 173 -24.24 -3.19 15.51
N GLY A 174 -23.51 -4.17 14.99
CA GLY A 174 -23.88 -4.90 13.76
C GLY A 174 -23.57 -4.18 12.46
N PHE A 175 -22.63 -3.23 12.47
CA PHE A 175 -22.12 -2.52 11.30
C PHE A 175 -20.82 -3.10 10.79
#